data_c03b394068aeeca853bbd1b4c0ce18f9
#
_entry.id   c03b394068aeeca853bbd1b4c0ce18f9
#
_cell.length_a   1.000
_cell.length_b   1.000
_cell.length_c   1.000
_cell.angle_alpha   90.00
_cell.angle_beta   90.00
_cell.angle_gamma   90.00
#
_symmetry.space_group_name_H-M   'P 1'
#
loop_
_entity.id
_entity.type
_entity.pdbx_description
1 polymer ?
#
loop_
_entity_poly.entity_id
_entity_poly.type
_entity_poly.pdbx_seq_one_letter_code
_entity_poly.pdbx_strand_id
1 'polypeptide(L)'
;MFTDHPSYKADVQRATDVADIGRLSGKTVLVTGATGLIGVHLIDTLMQLGNVNVIATGRSAASARARIGSHYASPRFRFAEHDACLPFDESLTADYIIPLASNTHPLAYSQHPVETATVNVLGAKHALDLAVRCHATVLYPSTVEVYGNARGEDVFTEDYTGTLNLSTARSCYTESKRCAEALCLSYAAQYGVEVKTARLSRVFGPTMLPTDTKASSQFLTRAVRGEDIVLKSEGTQLYSYTYVTDAVAAMLHIMMHGENATAYNISNRECDVRLKDFAQTAADCAGTHVVFDLPTETERRGYSIAQRAILDNRRLLATGFRPAYTMREAVERTIEILSYLRK
;
A
#
# COMPACT_ATOMS: atom_id res chain seq x y z
N MET A 1 2.85 -20.06 10.22
CA MET A 1 2.39 -18.81 9.56
C MET A 1 3.49 -18.29 8.63
N PHE A 2 3.21 -17.43 7.63
CA PHE A 2 4.26 -16.87 6.78
C PHE A 2 5.27 -16.05 7.59
N THR A 3 4.86 -15.48 8.73
CA THR A 3 5.71 -14.77 9.70
C THR A 3 6.86 -15.61 10.26
N ASP A 4 6.78 -16.95 10.16
CA ASP A 4 7.86 -17.82 10.64
C ASP A 4 8.94 -18.05 9.58
N HIS A 5 8.67 -17.68 8.32
CA HIS A 5 9.59 -17.89 7.22
C HIS A 5 10.85 -17.01 7.35
N PRO A 6 12.07 -17.56 7.19
CA PRO A 6 13.31 -16.78 7.34
C PRO A 6 13.37 -15.56 6.43
N SER A 7 12.95 -15.69 5.15
CA SER A 7 12.94 -14.58 4.21
C SER A 7 11.97 -13.48 4.63
N TYR A 8 10.79 -13.82 5.21
CA TYR A 8 9.87 -12.82 5.72
C TYR A 8 10.43 -12.08 6.93
N LYS A 9 11.08 -12.81 7.85
CA LYS A 9 11.76 -12.18 9.01
C LYS A 9 12.87 -11.22 8.56
N ALA A 10 13.64 -11.61 7.53
CA ALA A 10 14.65 -10.74 6.95
C ALA A 10 14.03 -9.50 6.28
N ASP A 11 12.86 -9.62 5.64
CA ASP A 11 12.12 -8.50 5.07
C ASP A 11 11.65 -7.51 6.15
N VAL A 12 11.09 -8.01 7.25
CA VAL A 12 10.69 -7.18 8.40
C VAL A 12 11.91 -6.50 9.01
N GLN A 13 13.02 -7.23 9.21
CA GLN A 13 14.26 -6.67 9.73
C GLN A 13 14.80 -5.56 8.81
N ARG A 14 14.80 -5.77 7.50
CA ARG A 14 15.22 -4.76 6.52
C ARG A 14 14.39 -3.48 6.61
N ALA A 15 13.07 -3.60 6.71
CA ALA A 15 12.21 -2.44 6.88
C ALA A 15 12.48 -1.71 8.21
N THR A 16 12.82 -2.46 9.25
CA THR A 16 13.22 -1.95 10.57
C THR A 16 14.53 -1.17 10.51
N ASP A 17 15.55 -1.69 9.80
CA ASP A 17 16.89 -1.09 9.73
C ASP A 17 16.90 0.26 9.00
N VAL A 18 15.98 0.45 8.05
CA VAL A 18 15.88 1.69 7.25
C VAL A 18 15.10 2.79 7.97
N ALA A 19 14.18 2.41 8.87
CA ALA A 19 13.44 3.38 9.66
C ALA A 19 14.33 3.96 10.77
N ASP A 20 14.35 5.28 10.91
CA ASP A 20 14.99 5.93 12.07
C ASP A 20 14.13 5.71 13.32
N ILE A 21 14.37 4.57 13.95
CA ILE A 21 13.58 3.99 15.02
C ILE A 21 13.66 4.80 16.31
N GLY A 22 14.76 5.51 16.53
CA GLY A 22 14.98 6.26 17.75
C GLY A 22 13.83 7.21 18.07
N ARG A 23 13.25 7.81 17.06
CA ARG A 23 12.11 8.73 17.19
C ARG A 23 10.78 8.05 17.53
N LEU A 24 10.63 6.75 17.22
CA LEU A 24 9.42 5.98 17.54
C LEU A 24 9.45 5.34 18.92
N SER A 25 10.60 5.34 19.60
CA SER A 25 10.75 4.75 20.94
C SER A 25 9.78 5.37 21.94
N GLY A 26 8.98 4.52 22.60
CA GLY A 26 7.96 4.92 23.55
C GLY A 26 6.70 5.55 22.94
N LYS A 27 6.65 5.70 21.61
CA LYS A 27 5.54 6.33 20.87
C LYS A 27 4.42 5.36 20.58
N THR A 28 3.22 5.91 20.36
CA THR A 28 2.04 5.17 19.96
C THR A 28 1.72 5.45 18.49
N VAL A 29 1.67 4.41 17.67
CA VAL A 29 1.32 4.46 16.26
C VAL A 29 -0.06 3.84 16.04
N LEU A 30 -0.99 4.64 15.52
CA LEU A 30 -2.30 4.17 15.08
C LEU A 30 -2.25 3.78 13.61
N VAL A 31 -2.66 2.55 13.31
CA VAL A 31 -2.74 2.02 11.94
C VAL A 31 -4.17 1.57 11.65
N THR A 32 -4.86 2.22 10.70
CA THR A 32 -6.15 1.72 10.20
C THR A 32 -5.93 0.79 9.00
N GLY A 33 -6.91 -0.06 8.65
CA GLY A 33 -6.70 -1.02 7.57
C GLY A 33 -5.62 -2.06 7.87
N ALA A 34 -5.44 -2.37 9.14
CA ALA A 34 -4.39 -3.19 9.71
C ALA A 34 -4.23 -4.58 9.09
N THR A 35 -5.31 -5.14 8.52
CA THR A 35 -5.33 -6.49 7.91
C THR A 35 -5.05 -6.50 6.41
N GLY A 36 -4.75 -5.35 5.80
CA GLY A 36 -4.39 -5.22 4.39
C GLY A 36 -2.96 -5.65 4.09
N LEU A 37 -2.60 -5.65 2.80
CA LEU A 37 -1.24 -5.98 2.32
C LEU A 37 -0.15 -5.18 3.05
N ILE A 38 -0.27 -3.86 3.05
CA ILE A 38 0.71 -2.97 3.69
C ILE A 38 0.56 -3.00 5.21
N GLY A 39 -0.69 -3.02 5.71
CA GLY A 39 -0.99 -2.97 7.14
C GLY A 39 -0.35 -4.10 7.94
N VAL A 40 -0.42 -5.34 7.45
CA VAL A 40 0.21 -6.49 8.10
C VAL A 40 1.71 -6.31 8.19
N HIS A 41 2.38 -6.02 7.08
CA HIS A 41 3.85 -5.87 7.06
C HIS A 41 4.32 -4.68 7.89
N LEU A 42 3.57 -3.57 7.86
CA LEU A 42 3.85 -2.39 8.69
C LEU A 42 3.74 -2.71 10.19
N ILE A 43 2.70 -3.43 10.61
CA ILE A 43 2.52 -3.83 12.02
C ILE A 43 3.64 -4.76 12.45
N ASP A 44 3.98 -5.77 11.64
CA ASP A 44 5.10 -6.67 11.93
C ASP A 44 6.41 -5.88 12.09
N THR A 45 6.66 -4.90 11.23
CA THR A 45 7.84 -4.01 11.30
C THR A 45 7.81 -3.16 12.57
N LEU A 46 6.70 -2.49 12.90
CA LEU A 46 6.57 -1.67 14.11
C LEU A 46 6.74 -2.51 15.38
N MET A 47 6.19 -3.71 15.42
CA MET A 47 6.31 -4.61 16.57
C MET A 47 7.73 -5.17 16.74
N GLN A 48 8.45 -5.37 15.63
CA GLN A 48 9.87 -5.78 15.64
C GLN A 48 10.77 -4.73 16.30
N LEU A 49 10.40 -3.43 16.22
CA LEU A 49 11.13 -2.34 16.87
C LEU A 49 11.22 -2.45 18.40
N GLY A 50 10.38 -3.26 18.99
CA GLY A 50 10.48 -3.64 20.40
C GLY A 50 10.07 -2.58 21.44
N ASN A 51 10.00 -1.31 21.10
CA ASN A 51 9.65 -0.22 22.02
C ASN A 51 8.66 0.80 21.42
N VAL A 52 7.74 0.31 20.59
CA VAL A 52 6.66 1.10 19.98
C VAL A 52 5.33 0.50 20.42
N ASN A 53 4.37 1.34 20.77
CA ASN A 53 3.00 0.92 21.01
C ASN A 53 2.22 0.98 19.70
N VAL A 54 1.51 -0.08 19.36
CA VAL A 54 0.72 -0.16 18.11
C VAL A 54 -0.75 -0.32 18.44
N ILE A 55 -1.56 0.62 17.94
CA ILE A 55 -3.02 0.50 17.92
C ILE A 55 -3.42 0.18 16.47
N ALA A 56 -3.85 -1.03 16.25
CA ALA A 56 -4.33 -1.50 14.96
C ALA A 56 -5.85 -1.44 14.91
N THR A 57 -6.43 -0.95 13.80
CA THR A 57 -7.88 -0.96 13.64
C THR A 57 -8.34 -1.60 12.34
N GLY A 58 -9.55 -2.13 12.36
CA GLY A 58 -10.22 -2.75 11.22
C GLY A 58 -11.62 -3.21 11.59
N ARG A 59 -12.41 -3.59 10.60
CA ARG A 59 -13.84 -3.93 10.78
C ARG A 59 -14.11 -5.35 11.29
N SER A 60 -13.07 -6.20 11.44
CA SER A 60 -13.26 -7.60 11.82
C SER A 60 -12.13 -8.09 12.72
N ALA A 61 -12.45 -8.35 13.98
CA ALA A 61 -11.53 -8.97 14.94
C ALA A 61 -11.09 -10.37 14.50
N ALA A 62 -11.96 -11.13 13.84
CA ALA A 62 -11.62 -12.46 13.32
C ALA A 62 -10.53 -12.38 12.24
N SER A 63 -10.67 -11.44 11.28
CA SER A 63 -9.64 -11.18 10.27
C SER A 63 -8.33 -10.72 10.89
N ALA A 64 -8.39 -9.86 11.90
CA ALA A 64 -7.19 -9.40 12.59
C ALA A 64 -6.48 -10.55 13.33
N ARG A 65 -7.21 -11.40 14.04
CA ARG A 65 -6.62 -12.58 14.68
C ARG A 65 -5.95 -13.54 13.68
N ALA A 66 -6.55 -13.72 12.51
CA ALA A 66 -5.99 -14.58 11.47
C ALA A 66 -4.70 -14.02 10.85
N ARG A 67 -4.55 -12.70 10.75
CA ARG A 67 -3.46 -12.06 10.00
C ARG A 67 -2.35 -11.46 10.85
N ILE A 68 -2.68 -10.92 12.02
CA ILE A 68 -1.76 -10.25 12.95
C ILE A 68 -1.90 -10.79 14.39
N GLY A 69 -2.46 -12.00 14.53
CA GLY A 69 -2.75 -12.62 15.83
C GLY A 69 -1.52 -12.89 16.70
N SER A 70 -0.34 -13.05 16.09
CA SER A 70 0.93 -13.22 16.78
C SER A 70 1.25 -12.08 17.77
N HIS A 71 0.72 -10.88 17.55
CA HIS A 71 0.99 -9.71 18.36
C HIS A 71 0.07 -9.53 19.58
N TYR A 72 -1.05 -10.28 19.64
CA TYR A 72 -2.06 -10.11 20.70
C TYR A 72 -1.54 -10.42 22.13
N ALA A 73 -0.46 -11.19 22.23
CA ALA A 73 0.19 -11.45 23.52
C ALA A 73 1.08 -10.30 24.00
N SER A 74 1.41 -9.35 23.14
CA SER A 74 2.26 -8.21 23.51
C SER A 74 1.45 -7.12 24.21
N PRO A 75 1.89 -6.60 25.37
CA PRO A 75 1.23 -5.48 26.04
C PRO A 75 1.32 -4.17 25.24
N ARG A 76 2.20 -4.12 24.23
CA ARG A 76 2.35 -2.97 23.34
C ARG A 76 1.46 -3.02 22.09
N PHE A 77 0.71 -4.09 21.91
CA PHE A 77 -0.20 -4.23 20.78
C PHE A 77 -1.65 -4.21 21.25
N ARG A 78 -2.47 -3.39 20.60
CA ARG A 78 -3.92 -3.37 20.79
C ARG A 78 -4.61 -3.38 19.45
N PHE A 79 -5.56 -4.29 19.26
CA PHE A 79 -6.51 -4.22 18.17
C PHE A 79 -7.84 -3.66 18.66
N ALA A 80 -8.40 -2.68 17.94
CA ALA A 80 -9.73 -2.15 18.17
C ALA A 80 -10.59 -2.34 16.91
N GLU A 81 -11.77 -2.96 17.07
CA GLU A 81 -12.76 -3.02 15.99
C GLU A 81 -13.29 -1.62 15.72
N HIS A 82 -13.10 -1.12 14.50
CA HIS A 82 -13.48 0.25 14.15
C HIS A 82 -13.71 0.37 12.64
N ASP A 83 -14.78 1.07 12.27
CA ASP A 83 -15.01 1.52 10.89
C ASP A 83 -14.38 2.89 10.68
N ALA A 84 -13.45 3.00 9.74
CA ALA A 84 -12.76 4.26 9.44
C ALA A 84 -13.70 5.39 8.98
N CYS A 85 -14.93 5.06 8.56
CA CYS A 85 -15.96 6.05 8.26
C CYS A 85 -16.59 6.70 9.49
N LEU A 86 -16.25 6.23 10.70
CA LEU A 86 -16.76 6.78 11.96
C LEU A 86 -15.65 7.57 12.69
N PRO A 87 -16.02 8.58 13.50
CA PRO A 87 -15.07 9.27 14.37
C PRO A 87 -14.40 8.31 15.34
N PHE A 88 -13.15 8.57 15.67
CA PHE A 88 -12.45 7.85 16.74
C PHE A 88 -12.97 8.26 18.12
N ASP A 89 -12.94 7.31 19.05
CA ASP A 89 -13.26 7.54 20.45
C ASP A 89 -12.45 8.72 21.01
N GLU A 90 -13.08 9.55 21.84
CA GLU A 90 -12.46 10.75 22.42
C GLU A 90 -11.26 10.45 23.29
N SER A 91 -11.22 9.28 23.95
CA SER A 91 -10.14 8.83 24.80
C SER A 91 -8.93 8.28 24.01
N LEU A 92 -9.09 8.02 22.69
CA LEU A 92 -8.02 7.50 21.86
C LEU A 92 -6.94 8.55 21.65
N THR A 93 -5.69 8.18 21.92
CA THR A 93 -4.51 9.02 21.68
C THR A 93 -3.49 8.27 20.85
N ALA A 94 -2.75 9.01 20.02
CA ALA A 94 -1.65 8.49 19.22
C ALA A 94 -0.64 9.61 18.96
N ASP A 95 0.65 9.26 18.80
CA ASP A 95 1.69 10.19 18.36
C ASP A 95 1.81 10.22 16.83
N TYR A 96 1.54 9.08 16.19
CA TYR A 96 1.58 8.92 14.74
C TYR A 96 0.32 8.18 14.25
N ILE A 97 -0.19 8.61 13.10
CA ILE A 97 -1.41 8.03 12.51
C ILE A 97 -1.13 7.66 11.04
N ILE A 98 -1.39 6.40 10.68
CA ILE A 98 -1.22 5.89 9.32
C ILE A 98 -2.56 5.32 8.83
N PRO A 99 -3.41 6.10 8.13
CA PRO A 99 -4.75 5.71 7.72
C PRO A 99 -4.72 4.87 6.43
N LEU A 100 -4.45 3.55 6.55
CA LEU A 100 -4.40 2.59 5.44
C LEU A 100 -5.77 2.04 5.03
N ALA A 101 -6.84 2.31 5.78
CA ALA A 101 -8.17 1.78 5.46
C ALA A 101 -8.67 2.33 4.12
N SER A 102 -8.81 1.44 3.13
CA SER A 102 -9.29 1.77 1.79
C SER A 102 -9.66 0.49 1.05
N ASN A 103 -10.64 0.55 0.16
CA ASN A 103 -10.81 -0.45 -0.88
C ASN A 103 -9.77 -0.19 -1.98
N THR A 104 -8.95 -1.19 -2.34
CA THR A 104 -7.78 -0.98 -3.21
C THR A 104 -7.71 -1.92 -4.40
N HIS A 105 -8.81 -2.56 -4.80
CA HIS A 105 -8.83 -3.49 -5.93
C HIS A 105 -10.00 -3.24 -6.89
N PRO A 106 -9.84 -3.56 -8.19
CA PRO A 106 -10.80 -3.20 -9.24
C PRO A 106 -12.24 -3.66 -9.01
N LEU A 107 -12.41 -4.84 -8.42
CA LEU A 107 -13.73 -5.38 -8.15
C LEU A 107 -14.50 -4.52 -7.13
N ALA A 108 -13.81 -4.03 -6.10
CA ALA A 108 -14.43 -3.13 -5.11
C ALA A 108 -14.86 -1.80 -5.73
N TYR A 109 -14.06 -1.25 -6.66
CA TYR A 109 -14.42 0.00 -7.33
C TYR A 109 -15.67 -0.13 -8.18
N SER A 110 -15.91 -1.29 -8.78
CA SER A 110 -17.09 -1.54 -9.62
C SER A 110 -18.33 -1.94 -8.82
N GLN A 111 -18.18 -2.69 -7.73
CA GLN A 111 -19.29 -3.21 -6.94
C GLN A 111 -19.68 -2.30 -5.77
N HIS A 112 -18.71 -1.56 -5.20
CA HIS A 112 -18.87 -0.73 -4.01
C HIS A 112 -18.23 0.65 -4.19
N PRO A 113 -18.62 1.42 -5.23
CA PRO A 113 -18.01 2.72 -5.52
C PRO A 113 -18.30 3.77 -4.43
N VAL A 114 -19.48 3.74 -3.83
CA VAL A 114 -19.88 4.69 -2.77
C VAL A 114 -19.03 4.45 -1.53
N GLU A 115 -18.94 3.22 -1.06
CA GLU A 115 -18.15 2.82 0.10
C GLU A 115 -16.66 3.11 -0.13
N THR A 116 -16.18 2.94 -1.38
CA THR A 116 -14.81 3.26 -1.75
C THR A 116 -14.52 4.75 -1.62
N ALA A 117 -15.39 5.60 -2.14
CA ALA A 117 -15.23 7.05 -2.02
C ALA A 117 -15.35 7.50 -0.55
N THR A 118 -16.35 6.99 0.15
CA THR A 118 -16.65 7.37 1.53
C THR A 118 -15.51 7.04 2.48
N VAL A 119 -14.96 5.81 2.42
CA VAL A 119 -13.88 5.41 3.32
C VAL A 119 -12.60 6.21 3.10
N ASN A 120 -12.29 6.59 1.85
CA ASN A 120 -11.10 7.39 1.56
C ASN A 120 -11.22 8.83 2.11
N VAL A 121 -12.40 9.47 1.97
CA VAL A 121 -12.60 10.85 2.40
C VAL A 121 -12.84 10.93 3.91
N LEU A 122 -13.80 10.18 4.43
CA LEU A 122 -14.12 10.21 5.86
C LEU A 122 -13.01 9.59 6.71
N GLY A 123 -12.41 8.50 6.24
CA GLY A 123 -11.28 7.88 6.94
C GLY A 123 -10.08 8.83 7.07
N ALA A 124 -9.78 9.58 6.01
CA ALA A 124 -8.75 10.63 6.07
C ALA A 124 -9.16 11.75 7.03
N LYS A 125 -10.42 12.25 6.92
CA LYS A 125 -10.92 13.31 7.79
C LYS A 125 -10.85 12.92 9.26
N HIS A 126 -11.35 11.76 9.65
CA HIS A 126 -11.33 11.32 11.05
C HIS A 126 -9.91 11.08 11.59
N ALA A 127 -8.99 10.59 10.75
CA ALA A 127 -7.57 10.49 11.11
C ALA A 127 -6.95 11.89 11.36
N LEU A 128 -7.29 12.88 10.53
CA LEU A 128 -6.83 14.26 10.68
C LEU A 128 -7.47 14.96 11.88
N ASP A 129 -8.76 14.74 12.15
CA ASP A 129 -9.45 15.24 13.36
C ASP A 129 -8.77 14.71 14.63
N LEU A 130 -8.44 13.41 14.65
CA LEU A 130 -7.69 12.80 15.74
C LEU A 130 -6.29 13.42 15.86
N ALA A 131 -5.61 13.68 14.74
CA ALA A 131 -4.27 14.28 14.74
C ALA A 131 -4.29 15.70 15.33
N VAL A 132 -5.31 16.50 15.02
CA VAL A 132 -5.50 17.83 15.66
C VAL A 132 -5.62 17.68 17.18
N ARG A 133 -6.46 16.74 17.65
CA ARG A 133 -6.71 16.53 19.08
C ARG A 133 -5.49 16.03 19.85
N CYS A 134 -4.69 15.16 19.21
CA CYS A 134 -3.52 14.52 19.86
C CYS A 134 -2.19 15.20 19.55
N HIS A 135 -2.17 16.23 18.71
CA HIS A 135 -0.94 16.79 18.13
C HIS A 135 -0.08 15.72 17.43
N ALA A 136 -0.74 14.78 16.75
CA ALA A 136 -0.08 13.65 16.10
C ALA A 136 0.41 14.01 14.70
N THR A 137 1.48 13.33 14.24
CA THR A 137 1.93 13.34 12.85
C THR A 137 1.12 12.34 12.03
N VAL A 138 0.64 12.75 10.86
CA VAL A 138 -0.07 11.88 9.91
C VAL A 138 0.83 11.52 8.74
N LEU A 139 0.99 10.24 8.45
CA LEU A 139 1.49 9.76 7.18
C LEU A 139 0.31 9.26 6.36
N TYR A 140 -0.12 10.03 5.34
CA TYR A 140 -1.25 9.67 4.50
C TYR A 140 -0.84 8.79 3.32
N PRO A 141 -1.30 7.51 3.25
CA PRO A 141 -1.05 6.64 2.12
C PRO A 141 -1.95 6.99 0.94
N SER A 142 -1.35 7.59 -0.09
CA SER A 142 -1.99 7.90 -1.36
C SER A 142 -1.59 6.88 -2.44
N THR A 143 -1.76 7.20 -3.70
CA THR A 143 -1.64 6.25 -4.82
C THR A 143 -1.13 6.93 -6.08
N VAL A 144 -0.45 6.17 -6.95
CA VAL A 144 -0.10 6.60 -8.31
C VAL A 144 -1.33 7.05 -9.13
N GLU A 145 -2.52 6.57 -8.78
CA GLU A 145 -3.74 6.91 -9.54
C GLU A 145 -4.17 8.38 -9.40
N VAL A 146 -3.69 9.12 -8.38
CA VAL A 146 -3.98 10.57 -8.25
C VAL A 146 -3.43 11.39 -9.42
N TYR A 147 -2.44 10.87 -10.14
CA TYR A 147 -1.88 11.55 -11.31
C TYR A 147 -2.79 11.51 -12.54
N GLY A 148 -3.71 10.54 -12.61
CA GLY A 148 -4.55 10.33 -13.79
C GLY A 148 -3.76 9.69 -14.94
N ASN A 149 -4.12 10.06 -16.16
CA ASN A 149 -3.49 9.51 -17.36
C ASN A 149 -2.20 10.25 -17.72
N ALA A 150 -1.17 9.49 -18.06
CA ALA A 150 0.07 10.04 -18.61
C ALA A 150 -0.20 10.67 -19.99
N ARG A 151 0.53 11.73 -20.32
CA ARG A 151 0.59 12.31 -21.67
C ARG A 151 1.80 11.70 -22.38
N GLY A 152 1.56 10.83 -23.35
CA GLY A 152 2.64 10.14 -24.05
C GLY A 152 3.49 9.27 -23.12
N GLU A 153 4.79 9.52 -23.07
CA GLU A 153 5.76 8.79 -22.26
C GLU A 153 6.12 9.49 -20.94
N ASP A 154 5.30 10.42 -20.47
CA ASP A 154 5.57 11.16 -19.24
C ASP A 154 5.79 10.24 -18.04
N VAL A 155 6.69 10.69 -17.15
CA VAL A 155 6.95 10.11 -15.85
C VAL A 155 6.34 11.03 -14.80
N PHE A 156 5.64 10.49 -13.82
CA PHE A 156 4.94 11.26 -12.82
C PHE A 156 5.90 11.77 -11.74
N THR A 157 6.27 13.03 -11.83
CA THR A 157 6.83 13.78 -10.69
C THR A 157 5.69 14.15 -9.72
N GLU A 158 6.02 14.53 -8.48
CA GLU A 158 4.99 14.88 -7.50
C GLU A 158 4.16 16.11 -7.90
N ASP A 159 4.67 16.94 -8.81
CA ASP A 159 3.98 18.12 -9.33
C ASP A 159 3.18 17.85 -10.62
N TYR A 160 3.18 16.62 -11.11
CA TYR A 160 2.47 16.24 -12.32
C TYR A 160 0.95 16.29 -12.12
N THR A 161 0.25 16.89 -13.09
CA THR A 161 -1.21 16.98 -13.12
C THR A 161 -1.75 16.39 -14.42
N GLY A 162 -2.24 15.18 -14.38
CA GLY A 162 -2.89 14.53 -15.50
C GLY A 162 -4.41 14.65 -15.45
N THR A 163 -5.05 14.21 -16.52
CA THR A 163 -6.50 14.23 -16.67
C THR A 163 -7.13 12.94 -16.15
N LEU A 164 -8.34 13.09 -15.58
CA LEU A 164 -9.18 11.98 -15.15
C LEU A 164 -10.51 12.00 -15.88
N ASN A 165 -11.04 10.82 -16.15
CA ASN A 165 -12.39 10.70 -16.69
C ASN A 165 -13.38 10.57 -15.51
N LEU A 166 -14.12 11.65 -15.25
CA LEU A 166 -15.12 11.71 -14.18
C LEU A 166 -16.45 11.01 -14.54
N SER A 167 -16.62 10.63 -15.81
CA SER A 167 -17.87 10.03 -16.31
C SER A 167 -17.96 8.51 -16.04
N THR A 168 -17.12 7.96 -15.16
CA THR A 168 -17.14 6.55 -14.81
C THR A 168 -17.18 6.35 -13.29
N ALA A 169 -17.88 5.32 -12.82
CA ALA A 169 -17.90 4.98 -11.39
C ALA A 169 -16.49 4.66 -10.82
N ARG A 170 -15.54 4.28 -11.69
CA ARG A 170 -14.16 3.99 -11.28
C ARG A 170 -13.42 5.22 -10.74
N SER A 171 -13.86 6.44 -11.10
CA SER A 171 -13.32 7.70 -10.55
C SER A 171 -13.52 7.84 -9.05
N CYS A 172 -14.42 7.04 -8.44
CA CYS A 172 -14.67 7.02 -7.00
C CYS A 172 -13.38 6.88 -6.18
N TYR A 173 -12.46 6.00 -6.61
CA TYR A 173 -11.19 5.78 -5.92
C TYR A 173 -10.23 6.96 -6.12
N THR A 174 -10.01 7.34 -7.35
CA THR A 174 -9.01 8.34 -7.71
C THR A 174 -9.37 9.73 -7.15
N GLU A 175 -10.61 10.17 -7.36
CA GLU A 175 -11.05 11.48 -6.89
C GLU A 175 -11.17 11.54 -5.36
N SER A 176 -11.60 10.46 -4.71
CA SER A 176 -11.61 10.43 -3.24
C SER A 176 -10.19 10.48 -2.64
N LYS A 177 -9.20 9.86 -3.29
CA LYS A 177 -7.80 9.97 -2.89
C LYS A 177 -7.24 11.38 -3.11
N ARG A 178 -7.58 12.05 -4.23
CA ARG A 178 -7.24 13.47 -4.45
C ARG A 178 -7.89 14.37 -3.40
N CYS A 179 -9.18 14.17 -3.13
CA CYS A 179 -9.89 14.91 -2.09
C CYS A 179 -9.21 14.75 -0.72
N ALA A 180 -8.81 13.54 -0.37
CA ALA A 180 -8.13 13.26 0.89
C ALA A 180 -6.72 13.91 0.97
N GLU A 181 -5.96 13.96 -0.13
CA GLU A 181 -4.70 14.74 -0.17
C GLU A 181 -4.98 16.25 0.04
N ALA A 182 -6.03 16.79 -0.59
CA ALA A 182 -6.42 18.18 -0.39
C ALA A 182 -6.83 18.46 1.08
N LEU A 183 -7.53 17.52 1.73
CA LEU A 183 -7.82 17.60 3.17
C LEU A 183 -6.53 17.62 4.00
N CYS A 184 -5.55 16.76 3.69
CA CYS A 184 -4.25 16.76 4.38
C CYS A 184 -3.58 18.13 4.35
N LEU A 185 -3.50 18.76 3.18
CA LEU A 185 -2.94 20.10 3.02
C LEU A 185 -3.77 21.17 3.74
N SER A 186 -5.10 21.06 3.70
CA SER A 186 -5.99 21.98 4.39
C SER A 186 -5.83 21.90 5.91
N TYR A 187 -5.70 20.70 6.48
CA TYR A 187 -5.45 20.52 7.92
C TYR A 187 -4.08 21.01 8.35
N ALA A 188 -3.06 20.80 7.51
CA ALA A 188 -1.74 21.38 7.77
C ALA A 188 -1.80 22.92 7.81
N ALA A 189 -2.47 23.53 6.85
CA ALA A 189 -2.58 25.00 6.76
C ALA A 189 -3.47 25.61 7.86
N GLN A 190 -4.60 24.98 8.18
CA GLN A 190 -5.59 25.54 9.08
C GLN A 190 -5.33 25.22 10.56
N TYR A 191 -4.85 24.01 10.85
CA TYR A 191 -4.71 23.51 12.22
C TYR A 191 -3.25 23.20 12.60
N GLY A 192 -2.29 23.37 11.69
CA GLY A 192 -0.87 23.10 11.94
C GLY A 192 -0.55 21.60 12.10
N VAL A 193 -1.40 20.69 11.57
CA VAL A 193 -1.12 19.27 11.61
C VAL A 193 0.12 18.93 10.80
N GLU A 194 1.04 18.19 11.39
CA GLU A 194 2.18 17.64 10.65
C GLU A 194 1.71 16.47 9.78
N VAL A 195 1.74 16.64 8.47
CA VAL A 195 1.27 15.62 7.52
C VAL A 195 2.26 15.41 6.39
N LYS A 196 2.52 14.14 6.05
CA LYS A 196 3.27 13.74 4.86
C LYS A 196 2.40 12.83 4.02
N THR A 197 2.53 12.90 2.70
CA THR A 197 1.76 12.07 1.77
C THR A 197 2.66 11.08 1.05
N ALA A 198 2.36 9.80 1.15
CA ALA A 198 3.06 8.71 0.49
C ALA A 198 2.27 8.26 -0.75
N ARG A 199 2.65 8.70 -1.95
CA ARG A 199 2.03 8.26 -3.22
C ARG A 199 2.65 6.95 -3.66
N LEU A 200 1.96 5.87 -3.34
CA LEU A 200 2.41 4.50 -3.58
C LEU A 200 2.22 4.10 -5.05
N SER A 201 3.22 3.44 -5.62
CA SER A 201 3.08 2.67 -6.86
C SER A 201 2.22 1.42 -6.63
N ARG A 202 2.26 0.45 -7.54
CA ARG A 202 1.58 -0.84 -7.36
C ARG A 202 2.34 -1.73 -6.40
N VAL A 203 1.93 -1.72 -5.12
CA VAL A 203 2.56 -2.53 -4.08
C VAL A 203 2.11 -3.99 -4.18
N PHE A 204 3.07 -4.92 -4.07
CA PHE A 204 2.86 -6.36 -4.01
C PHE A 204 3.77 -7.02 -2.97
N GLY A 205 3.47 -8.24 -2.58
CA GLY A 205 4.27 -9.00 -1.62
C GLY A 205 3.50 -10.11 -0.89
N PRO A 206 4.14 -10.85 0.04
CA PRO A 206 3.58 -12.06 0.64
C PRO A 206 2.41 -11.80 1.58
N THR A 207 2.22 -10.59 2.02
CA THR A 207 1.09 -10.19 2.89
C THR A 207 -0.19 -9.84 2.11
N MET A 208 -0.25 -10.12 0.80
CA MET A 208 -1.45 -9.91 -0.01
C MET A 208 -2.64 -10.71 0.53
N LEU A 209 -3.84 -10.21 0.27
CA LEU A 209 -5.07 -10.93 0.61
C LEU A 209 -5.29 -12.08 -0.39
N PRO A 210 -5.74 -13.26 0.06
CA PRO A 210 -6.09 -14.36 -0.85
C PRO A 210 -7.20 -14.00 -1.85
N THR A 211 -8.02 -12.99 -1.51
CA THR A 211 -9.13 -12.47 -2.32
C THR A 211 -8.74 -11.29 -3.21
N ASP A 212 -7.47 -10.89 -3.24
CA ASP A 212 -7.03 -9.75 -4.05
C ASP A 212 -7.12 -10.08 -5.55
N THR A 213 -7.83 -9.24 -6.29
CA THR A 213 -8.10 -9.40 -7.71
C THR A 213 -7.17 -8.62 -8.64
N LYS A 214 -6.14 -7.97 -8.10
CA LYS A 214 -5.12 -7.31 -8.93
C LYS A 214 -4.34 -8.33 -9.77
N ALA A 215 -3.94 -7.94 -10.96
CA ALA A 215 -3.19 -8.83 -11.87
C ALA A 215 -1.92 -9.39 -11.19
N SER A 216 -1.13 -8.56 -10.49
CA SER A 216 0.05 -9.00 -9.76
C SER A 216 -0.25 -10.08 -8.71
N SER A 217 -1.33 -9.90 -7.94
CA SER A 217 -1.76 -10.88 -6.93
C SER A 217 -2.23 -12.19 -7.57
N GLN A 218 -2.92 -12.12 -8.70
CA GLN A 218 -3.34 -13.32 -9.45
C GLN A 218 -2.15 -14.07 -10.02
N PHE A 219 -1.15 -13.39 -10.59
CA PHE A 219 0.06 -14.00 -11.12
C PHE A 219 0.82 -14.73 -10.01
N LEU A 220 1.06 -14.07 -8.89
CA LEU A 220 1.74 -14.65 -7.75
C LEU A 220 0.97 -15.84 -7.14
N THR A 221 -0.36 -15.75 -7.06
CA THR A 221 -1.19 -16.86 -6.56
C THR A 221 -1.10 -18.07 -7.48
N ARG A 222 -1.12 -17.88 -8.81
CA ARG A 222 -0.95 -18.98 -9.78
C ARG A 222 0.45 -19.57 -9.71
N ALA A 223 1.48 -18.71 -9.65
CA ALA A 223 2.86 -19.14 -9.48
C ALA A 223 3.03 -20.05 -8.23
N VAL A 224 2.50 -19.63 -7.08
CA VAL A 224 2.51 -20.42 -5.83
C VAL A 224 1.80 -21.75 -5.99
N ARG A 225 0.81 -21.85 -6.88
CA ARG A 225 0.09 -23.10 -7.17
C ARG A 225 0.76 -23.99 -8.21
N GLY A 226 1.83 -23.50 -8.85
CA GLY A 226 2.45 -24.19 -9.99
C GLY A 226 1.55 -24.20 -11.23
N GLU A 227 0.66 -23.23 -11.35
CA GLU A 227 -0.27 -23.06 -12.48
C GLU A 227 0.33 -22.06 -13.48
N ASP A 228 -0.02 -22.22 -14.77
CA ASP A 228 0.37 -21.25 -15.79
C ASP A 228 -0.22 -19.87 -15.49
N ILE A 229 0.56 -18.82 -15.79
CA ILE A 229 0.18 -17.43 -15.55
C ILE A 229 -0.70 -16.94 -16.69
N VAL A 230 -1.98 -16.74 -16.42
CA VAL A 230 -2.94 -16.27 -17.44
C VAL A 230 -2.91 -14.75 -17.55
N LEU A 231 -2.56 -14.25 -18.72
CA LEU A 231 -2.55 -12.83 -19.07
C LEU A 231 -3.79 -12.49 -19.93
N LYS A 232 -4.68 -11.67 -19.36
CA LYS A 232 -5.92 -11.24 -20.02
C LYS A 232 -5.77 -9.94 -20.82
N SER A 233 -4.58 -9.71 -21.39
CA SER A 233 -4.27 -8.58 -22.28
C SER A 233 -2.94 -8.86 -22.97
N GLU A 234 -2.54 -8.02 -23.92
CA GLU A 234 -1.19 -8.10 -24.53
C GLU A 234 -0.06 -7.81 -23.53
N GLY A 235 -0.40 -7.30 -22.35
CA GLY A 235 0.55 -7.03 -21.27
C GLY A 235 1.56 -5.92 -21.56
N THR A 236 1.24 -5.01 -22.50
CA THR A 236 2.12 -3.92 -22.91
C THR A 236 2.15 -2.74 -21.95
N GLN A 237 1.21 -2.70 -21.02
CA GLN A 237 1.11 -1.64 -20.02
C GLN A 237 2.38 -1.58 -19.17
N LEU A 238 2.94 -0.37 -19.01
CA LEU A 238 4.17 -0.14 -18.27
C LEU A 238 3.88 0.56 -16.94
N TYR A 239 4.30 -0.05 -15.84
CA TYR A 239 3.97 0.41 -14.49
C TYR A 239 5.16 0.37 -13.55
N SER A 240 5.19 1.30 -12.60
CA SER A 240 6.00 1.17 -11.39
C SER A 240 5.35 0.20 -10.42
N TYR A 241 6.14 -0.76 -9.94
CA TYR A 241 5.79 -1.64 -8.83
C TYR A 241 6.73 -1.38 -7.65
N THR A 242 6.31 -1.80 -6.47
CA THR A 242 7.16 -1.73 -5.26
C THR A 242 6.89 -2.95 -4.39
N TYR A 243 7.94 -3.60 -3.96
CA TYR A 243 7.84 -4.67 -2.98
C TYR A 243 7.33 -4.11 -1.64
N VAL A 244 6.49 -4.87 -0.94
CA VAL A 244 5.85 -4.38 0.29
C VAL A 244 6.86 -3.93 1.35
N THR A 245 8.00 -4.59 1.44
CA THR A 245 9.09 -4.24 2.36
C THR A 245 9.66 -2.85 2.04
N ASP A 246 9.98 -2.58 0.77
CA ASP A 246 10.46 -1.26 0.34
C ASP A 246 9.38 -0.19 0.53
N ALA A 247 8.10 -0.54 0.30
CA ALA A 247 7.00 0.40 0.50
C ALA A 247 6.86 0.79 1.98
N VAL A 248 6.90 -0.18 2.90
CA VAL A 248 6.81 0.06 4.35
C VAL A 248 8.04 0.82 4.85
N ALA A 249 9.24 0.41 4.42
CA ALA A 249 10.48 1.10 4.76
C ALA A 249 10.45 2.58 4.31
N ALA A 250 10.02 2.84 3.05
CA ALA A 250 9.89 4.20 2.53
C ALA A 250 8.84 5.02 3.29
N MET A 251 7.70 4.41 3.64
CA MET A 251 6.65 5.07 4.43
C MET A 251 7.18 5.50 5.80
N LEU A 252 7.84 4.60 6.52
CA LEU A 252 8.43 4.91 7.83
C LEU A 252 9.55 5.96 7.70
N HIS A 253 10.39 5.85 6.68
CA HIS A 253 11.43 6.84 6.40
C HIS A 253 10.85 8.24 6.13
N ILE A 254 9.81 8.35 5.28
CA ILE A 254 9.12 9.61 5.01
C ILE A 254 8.47 10.17 6.29
N MET A 255 7.87 9.31 7.11
CA MET A 255 7.26 9.72 8.36
C MET A 255 8.27 10.41 9.29
N MET A 256 9.53 9.95 9.29
CA MET A 256 10.60 10.48 10.15
C MET A 256 11.37 11.65 9.52
N HIS A 257 11.61 11.62 8.23
CA HIS A 257 12.53 12.53 7.53
C HIS A 257 11.86 13.41 6.48
N GLY A 258 10.60 13.14 6.12
CA GLY A 258 9.87 13.94 5.13
C GLY A 258 9.52 15.32 5.66
N GLU A 259 9.46 16.29 4.74
CA GLU A 259 9.01 17.65 5.03
C GLU A 259 7.50 17.69 5.25
N ASN A 260 7.03 18.60 6.11
CA ASN A 260 5.61 18.79 6.37
C ASN A 260 4.87 19.21 5.09
N ALA A 261 3.61 18.82 4.97
CA ALA A 261 2.72 19.12 3.84
C ALA A 261 3.29 18.74 2.46
N THR A 262 4.18 17.72 2.42
CA THR A 262 4.89 17.32 1.21
C THR A 262 4.51 15.90 0.79
N ALA A 263 4.33 15.70 -0.53
CA ALA A 263 4.09 14.40 -1.13
C ALA A 263 5.40 13.78 -1.64
N TYR A 264 5.50 12.45 -1.52
CA TYR A 264 6.62 11.65 -1.98
C TYR A 264 6.13 10.45 -2.79
N ASN A 265 6.69 10.27 -3.97
CA ASN A 265 6.48 9.08 -4.78
C ASN A 265 7.26 7.90 -4.21
N ILE A 266 6.54 6.84 -3.84
CA ILE A 266 7.14 5.58 -3.43
C ILE A 266 7.14 4.61 -4.59
N SER A 267 8.31 4.42 -5.19
CA SER A 267 8.56 3.48 -6.27
C SER A 267 10.02 3.02 -6.27
N ASN A 268 10.28 1.96 -7.01
CA ASN A 268 11.62 1.47 -7.29
C ASN A 268 11.80 1.30 -8.80
N ARG A 269 12.77 1.98 -9.40
CA ARG A 269 13.02 1.91 -10.84
C ARG A 269 13.40 0.51 -11.33
N GLU A 270 14.04 -0.31 -10.47
CA GLU A 270 14.32 -1.72 -10.75
C GLU A 270 13.05 -2.58 -10.87
N CYS A 271 11.90 -2.00 -10.49
CA CYS A 271 10.57 -2.60 -10.58
C CYS A 271 9.64 -1.89 -11.59
N ASP A 272 10.19 -1.02 -12.46
CA ASP A 272 9.44 -0.41 -13.57
C ASP A 272 9.38 -1.40 -14.74
N VAL A 273 8.30 -2.17 -14.83
CA VAL A 273 8.18 -3.26 -15.80
C VAL A 273 6.84 -3.26 -16.51
N ARG A 274 6.80 -3.88 -17.69
CA ARG A 274 5.53 -4.16 -18.36
C ARG A 274 4.80 -5.28 -17.63
N LEU A 275 3.49 -5.26 -17.74
CA LEU A 275 2.64 -6.28 -17.10
C LEU A 275 3.01 -7.71 -17.56
N LYS A 276 3.35 -7.89 -18.87
CA LYS A 276 3.83 -9.16 -19.39
C LYS A 276 5.18 -9.59 -18.81
N ASP A 277 6.07 -8.64 -18.52
CA ASP A 277 7.39 -8.94 -17.98
C ASP A 277 7.27 -9.35 -16.50
N PHE A 278 6.32 -8.75 -15.75
CA PHE A 278 5.96 -9.24 -14.42
C PHE A 278 5.42 -10.68 -14.48
N ALA A 279 4.47 -10.94 -15.39
CA ALA A 279 3.90 -12.28 -15.56
C ALA A 279 4.99 -13.31 -15.92
N GLN A 280 5.92 -12.96 -16.82
CA GLN A 280 7.04 -13.83 -17.22
C GLN A 280 7.98 -14.08 -16.03
N THR A 281 8.33 -13.05 -15.27
CA THR A 281 9.15 -13.22 -14.05
C THR A 281 8.50 -14.18 -13.06
N ALA A 282 7.18 -14.07 -12.84
CA ALA A 282 6.45 -14.98 -11.96
C ALA A 282 6.42 -16.42 -12.50
N ALA A 283 6.26 -16.60 -13.81
CA ALA A 283 6.29 -17.90 -14.47
C ALA A 283 7.68 -18.54 -14.36
N ASP A 284 8.74 -17.79 -14.66
CA ASP A 284 10.12 -18.27 -14.58
C ASP A 284 10.49 -18.73 -13.15
N CYS A 285 10.09 -17.96 -12.15
CA CYS A 285 10.33 -18.30 -10.74
C CYS A 285 9.57 -19.54 -10.28
N ALA A 286 8.42 -19.83 -10.90
CA ALA A 286 7.59 -20.99 -10.56
C ALA A 286 7.82 -22.22 -11.47
N GLY A 287 8.61 -22.07 -12.54
CA GLY A 287 8.81 -23.12 -13.54
C GLY A 287 7.54 -23.42 -14.35
N THR A 288 6.71 -22.39 -14.61
CA THR A 288 5.46 -22.46 -15.39
C THR A 288 5.55 -21.57 -16.63
N HIS A 289 4.44 -21.38 -17.34
CA HIS A 289 4.39 -20.61 -18.58
C HIS A 289 3.42 -19.44 -18.50
N VAL A 290 3.62 -18.41 -19.34
CA VAL A 290 2.63 -17.36 -19.55
C VAL A 290 1.70 -17.80 -20.69
N VAL A 291 0.39 -17.77 -20.42
CA VAL A 291 -0.67 -18.08 -21.38
C VAL A 291 -1.51 -16.84 -21.61
N PHE A 292 -1.72 -16.48 -22.89
CA PHE A 292 -2.56 -15.36 -23.24
C PHE A 292 -4.00 -15.83 -23.46
N ASP A 293 -4.92 -15.34 -22.65
CA ASP A 293 -6.36 -15.51 -22.78
C ASP A 293 -6.97 -14.12 -22.98
N LEU A 294 -6.94 -13.66 -24.24
CA LEU A 294 -7.35 -12.30 -24.57
C LEU A 294 -8.85 -12.12 -24.35
N PRO A 295 -9.26 -11.08 -23.61
CA PRO A 295 -10.63 -10.85 -23.23
C PRO A 295 -11.50 -10.51 -24.43
N THR A 296 -12.77 -10.85 -24.34
CA THR A 296 -13.81 -10.35 -25.22
C THR A 296 -13.95 -8.82 -25.06
N GLU A 297 -14.58 -8.17 -26.02
CA GLU A 297 -14.80 -6.71 -25.99
C GLU A 297 -15.62 -6.28 -24.75
N THR A 298 -16.53 -7.13 -24.30
CA THR A 298 -17.35 -6.90 -23.09
C THR A 298 -16.50 -6.91 -21.82
N GLU A 299 -15.54 -7.82 -21.69
CA GLU A 299 -14.64 -7.92 -20.55
C GLU A 299 -13.66 -6.75 -20.46
N ARG A 300 -13.21 -6.23 -21.62
CA ARG A 300 -12.28 -5.08 -21.71
C ARG A 300 -12.82 -3.81 -21.02
N ARG A 301 -14.15 -3.64 -20.97
CA ARG A 301 -14.77 -2.44 -20.33
C ARG A 301 -14.49 -2.29 -18.85
N GLY A 302 -14.12 -3.37 -18.14
CA GLY A 302 -13.77 -3.36 -16.72
C GLY A 302 -12.29 -3.08 -16.41
N TYR A 303 -11.42 -3.06 -17.42
CA TYR A 303 -9.97 -2.98 -17.21
C TYR A 303 -9.47 -1.55 -17.02
N SER A 304 -8.28 -1.42 -16.40
CA SER A 304 -7.59 -0.14 -16.28
C SER A 304 -7.23 0.40 -17.67
N ILE A 305 -7.60 1.65 -17.93
CA ILE A 305 -7.32 2.34 -19.19
C ILE A 305 -5.86 2.82 -19.25
N ALA A 306 -5.20 2.95 -18.11
CA ALA A 306 -3.84 3.46 -18.02
C ALA A 306 -2.86 2.51 -18.73
N GLN A 307 -2.19 3.00 -19.78
CA GLN A 307 -1.16 2.25 -20.49
C GLN A 307 0.23 2.46 -19.88
N ARG A 308 0.41 3.56 -19.19
CA ARG A 308 1.67 3.92 -18.55
C ARG A 308 1.39 4.62 -17.21
N ALA A 309 2.12 4.21 -16.17
CA ALA A 309 2.09 4.87 -14.86
C ALA A 309 3.43 4.66 -14.15
N ILE A 310 4.42 5.45 -14.53
CA ILE A 310 5.78 5.43 -13.98
C ILE A 310 5.96 6.61 -13.04
N LEU A 311 6.42 6.32 -11.83
CA LEU A 311 6.68 7.32 -10.80
C LEU A 311 8.16 7.76 -10.81
N ASP A 312 8.38 9.05 -10.77
CA ASP A 312 9.69 9.62 -10.45
C ASP A 312 9.88 9.64 -8.93
N ASN A 313 10.86 8.93 -8.43
CA ASN A 313 11.13 8.81 -6.99
C ASN A 313 12.33 9.67 -6.53
N ARG A 314 12.81 10.61 -7.35
CA ARG A 314 14.00 11.42 -7.01
C ARG A 314 13.82 12.21 -5.71
N ARG A 315 12.62 12.72 -5.41
CA ARG A 315 12.32 13.42 -4.16
C ARG A 315 12.52 12.50 -2.95
N LEU A 316 12.05 11.26 -3.02
CA LEU A 316 12.27 10.25 -1.98
C LEU A 316 13.76 9.90 -1.86
N LEU A 317 14.47 9.69 -2.99
CA LEU A 317 15.90 9.39 -2.96
C LEU A 317 16.74 10.53 -2.37
N ALA A 318 16.31 11.78 -2.54
CA ALA A 318 16.99 12.96 -1.98
C ALA A 318 16.93 13.01 -0.44
N THR A 319 15.97 12.32 0.20
CA THR A 319 15.92 12.19 1.66
C THR A 319 16.93 11.17 2.22
N GLY A 320 17.68 10.49 1.35
CA GLY A 320 18.62 9.44 1.74
C GLY A 320 18.07 8.01 1.63
N PHE A 321 16.77 7.83 1.42
CA PHE A 321 16.17 6.50 1.24
C PHE A 321 16.71 5.79 0.00
N ARG A 322 16.86 4.46 0.09
CA ARG A 322 17.21 3.60 -1.06
C ARG A 322 16.37 2.32 -1.02
N PRO A 323 15.59 2.01 -2.09
CA PRO A 323 14.93 0.72 -2.20
C PRO A 323 15.96 -0.41 -2.30
N ALA A 324 15.59 -1.62 -1.91
CA ALA A 324 16.51 -2.72 -1.74
C ALA A 324 16.32 -3.88 -2.73
N TYR A 325 15.12 -4.05 -3.28
CA TYR A 325 14.77 -5.25 -4.02
C TYR A 325 14.55 -4.98 -5.50
N THR A 326 15.19 -5.77 -6.37
CA THR A 326 14.82 -5.85 -7.79
C THR A 326 13.47 -6.54 -7.95
N MET A 327 12.84 -6.40 -9.13
CA MET A 327 11.58 -7.08 -9.44
C MET A 327 11.70 -8.59 -9.25
N ARG A 328 12.79 -9.21 -9.74
CA ARG A 328 12.99 -10.65 -9.65
C ARG A 328 13.11 -11.13 -8.21
N GLU A 329 13.96 -10.49 -7.40
CA GLU A 329 14.11 -10.83 -5.99
C GLU A 329 12.80 -10.70 -5.22
N ALA A 330 12.02 -9.64 -5.46
CA ALA A 330 10.74 -9.41 -4.82
C ALA A 330 9.70 -10.48 -5.18
N VAL A 331 9.67 -10.92 -6.44
CA VAL A 331 8.78 -11.99 -6.92
C VAL A 331 9.19 -13.34 -6.35
N GLU A 332 10.48 -13.69 -6.40
CA GLU A 332 11.02 -14.95 -5.84
C GLU A 332 10.70 -15.06 -4.35
N ARG A 333 10.99 -14.01 -3.57
CA ARG A 333 10.69 -13.97 -2.14
C ARG A 333 9.19 -14.12 -1.86
N THR A 334 8.34 -13.44 -2.64
CA THR A 334 6.89 -13.54 -2.47
C THR A 334 6.41 -14.97 -2.69
N ILE A 335 6.86 -15.63 -3.77
CA ILE A 335 6.49 -17.02 -4.09
C ILE A 335 7.02 -17.97 -3.02
N GLU A 336 8.27 -17.82 -2.60
CA GLU A 336 8.90 -18.63 -1.56
C GLU A 336 8.13 -18.57 -0.24
N ILE A 337 7.84 -17.35 0.25
CA ILE A 337 7.14 -17.12 1.52
C ILE A 337 5.71 -17.66 1.46
N LEU A 338 4.98 -17.42 0.37
CA LEU A 338 3.61 -17.91 0.22
C LEU A 338 3.54 -19.42 0.03
N SER A 339 4.53 -20.05 -0.61
CA SER A 339 4.61 -21.50 -0.77
C SER A 339 4.84 -22.22 0.56
N TYR A 340 5.48 -21.58 1.54
CA TYR A 340 5.64 -22.11 2.89
C TYR A 340 4.31 -22.35 3.62
N LEU A 341 3.27 -21.59 3.28
CA LEU A 341 1.93 -21.76 3.87
C LEU A 341 1.18 -23.00 3.35
N ARG A 342 1.68 -23.64 2.29
CA ARG A 342 1.05 -24.81 1.67
C ARG A 342 1.66 -26.14 2.14
N LYS A 343 2.75 -26.08 2.84
CA LYS A 343 3.37 -27.22 3.54
C LYS A 343 2.83 -27.36 4.95
#